data_b6cf8232211c010415e1689e7aa42a33
#
_entry.id   b6cf8232211c010415e1689e7aa42a33
#
_cell.length_a   1.000
_cell.length_b   1.000
_cell.length_c   1.000
_cell.angle_alpha   90.00
_cell.angle_beta   90.00
_cell.angle_gamma   90.00
#
_symmetry.space_group_name_H-M   'P 1'
#
loop_
_entity.id
_entity.type
_entity.pdbx_description
1 polymer ?
#
loop_
_entity_poly.entity_id
_entity_poly.type
_entity_poly.pdbx_seq_one_letter_code
_entity_poly.pdbx_strand_id
1 'polypeptide(L)'
;WNWTDLFCIWANSTQSIIGFSLFASLYILYDINFFLVFCSSIVAILLIYFFSNLISRPSQKYGLPFPVILRISTGVIGAKYISLLRGLVGLFMFGVQTFFISKSIGYLLRIAFYTTDPTLLNKEVFLLFFMGMNLVDWFSLLLTLFIQYIFFCRGPNINKSFIKFSAFFVYFGLTLFSIIIISENYFSLKQNLREIIILENIFTKQSIYPFITITGTIFAYFSIMILSFGDFSRYVKNDSEVNKGNLSLLLNLLLFSFFAIIIVLGSQIVFLNNNIQIEKVLTNPTDIIGKFNNTY
;
A
#
# COMPACT_ATOMS: atom_id res chain seq x y z
N TRP A 1 14.13 -7.44 17.99
CA TRP A 1 13.77 -7.57 16.58
C TRP A 1 15.02 -7.53 15.72
N ASN A 2 14.97 -8.24 14.59
CA ASN A 2 16.03 -8.29 13.59
C ASN A 2 15.64 -7.48 12.35
N TRP A 3 16.55 -7.31 11.40
CA TRP A 3 16.29 -6.63 10.14
C TRP A 3 15.14 -7.26 9.32
N THR A 4 14.94 -8.58 9.43
CA THR A 4 13.82 -9.29 8.77
C THR A 4 12.45 -8.87 9.31
N ASP A 5 12.36 -8.52 10.59
CA ASP A 5 11.13 -8.02 11.20
C ASP A 5 10.80 -6.63 10.65
N LEU A 6 11.82 -5.77 10.50
CA LEU A 6 11.67 -4.45 9.87
C LEU A 6 11.32 -4.58 8.38
N PHE A 7 11.95 -5.52 7.66
CA PHE A 7 11.58 -5.82 6.27
C PHE A 7 10.08 -6.11 6.14
N CYS A 8 9.54 -6.99 7.00
CA CYS A 8 8.11 -7.34 6.97
C CYS A 8 7.19 -6.16 7.34
N ILE A 9 7.62 -5.27 8.26
CA ILE A 9 6.89 -4.03 8.56
C ILE A 9 6.87 -3.13 7.34
N TRP A 10 8.00 -2.89 6.70
CA TRP A 10 8.09 -2.09 5.48
C TRP A 10 7.30 -2.71 4.34
N ALA A 11 7.36 -4.04 4.17
CA ALA A 11 6.57 -4.76 3.18
C ALA A 11 5.07 -4.47 3.33
N ASN A 12 4.51 -4.67 4.52
CA ASN A 12 3.09 -4.41 4.77
C ASN A 12 2.72 -2.92 4.67
N SER A 13 3.65 -2.02 4.99
CA SER A 13 3.39 -0.58 4.94
C SER A 13 3.43 -0.02 3.53
N THR A 14 4.33 -0.52 2.68
CA THR A 14 4.48 -0.09 1.28
C THR A 14 3.41 -0.71 0.40
N GLN A 15 3.10 -2.00 0.56
CA GLN A 15 2.14 -2.76 -0.23
C GLN A 15 0.68 -2.49 0.21
N SER A 16 0.36 -1.25 0.52
CA SER A 16 -1.00 -0.88 0.91
C SER A 16 -1.86 -0.55 -0.32
N ILE A 17 -3.16 -0.85 -0.25
CA ILE A 17 -4.13 -0.53 -1.32
C ILE A 17 -4.14 0.97 -1.61
N ILE A 18 -4.05 1.80 -0.57
CA ILE A 18 -4.01 3.26 -0.70
C ILE A 18 -2.73 3.70 -1.43
N GLY A 19 -1.57 3.15 -1.05
CA GLY A 19 -0.30 3.40 -1.71
C GLY A 19 -0.34 3.00 -3.19
N PHE A 20 -0.93 1.83 -3.49
CA PHE A 20 -1.10 1.35 -4.84
C PHE A 20 -1.95 2.32 -5.69
N SER A 21 -3.11 2.72 -5.18
CA SER A 21 -3.99 3.69 -5.87
C SER A 21 -3.32 5.04 -6.07
N LEU A 22 -2.50 5.49 -5.13
CA LEU A 22 -1.74 6.73 -5.23
C LEU A 22 -0.70 6.66 -6.35
N PHE A 23 0.12 5.61 -6.39
CA PHE A 23 1.11 5.43 -7.45
C PHE A 23 0.47 5.32 -8.83
N ALA A 24 -0.60 4.52 -8.93
CA ALA A 24 -1.34 4.37 -10.17
C ALA A 24 -1.95 5.69 -10.64
N SER A 25 -2.52 6.49 -9.73
CA SER A 25 -3.10 7.79 -10.07
C SER A 25 -2.06 8.81 -10.52
N LEU A 26 -0.87 8.82 -9.93
CA LEU A 26 0.23 9.69 -10.36
C LEU A 26 0.69 9.37 -11.78
N TYR A 27 0.76 8.07 -12.11
CA TYR A 27 1.10 7.62 -13.45
C TYR A 27 0.08 8.11 -14.50
N ILE A 28 -1.22 7.98 -14.17
CA ILE A 28 -2.31 8.29 -15.08
C ILE A 28 -2.54 9.80 -15.21
N LEU A 29 -2.51 10.56 -14.11
CA LEU A 29 -2.85 11.99 -14.08
C LEU A 29 -1.89 12.84 -14.90
N TYR A 30 -0.64 12.44 -15.01
CA TYR A 30 0.37 13.27 -15.67
C TYR A 30 0.69 12.81 -17.09
N ASP A 31 0.11 11.68 -17.56
CA ASP A 31 0.42 11.07 -18.86
C ASP A 31 1.93 11.08 -19.16
N ILE A 32 2.70 10.70 -18.12
CA ILE A 32 4.14 10.89 -18.08
C ILE A 32 4.84 9.59 -18.40
N ASN A 33 5.99 9.74 -19.04
CA ASN A 33 6.90 8.64 -19.29
C ASN A 33 7.19 7.87 -17.98
N PHE A 34 6.97 6.56 -18.02
CA PHE A 34 7.24 5.63 -16.93
C PHE A 34 8.61 5.82 -16.28
N PHE A 35 9.65 6.06 -17.07
CA PHE A 35 11.00 6.26 -16.58
C PHE A 35 11.10 7.47 -15.64
N LEU A 36 10.37 8.55 -15.92
CA LEU A 36 10.34 9.73 -15.05
C LEU A 36 9.69 9.40 -13.71
N VAL A 37 8.58 8.64 -13.69
CA VAL A 37 7.92 8.19 -12.45
C VAL A 37 8.85 7.29 -11.65
N PHE A 38 9.57 6.40 -12.32
CA PHE A 38 10.54 5.52 -11.69
C PHE A 38 11.72 6.28 -11.08
N CYS A 39 12.32 7.23 -11.81
CA CYS A 39 13.38 8.10 -11.30
C CYS A 39 12.92 8.97 -10.12
N SER A 40 11.72 9.55 -10.21
CA SER A 40 11.10 10.31 -9.11
C SER A 40 10.90 9.44 -7.87
N SER A 41 10.46 8.20 -8.05
CA SER A 41 10.28 7.26 -6.94
C SER A 41 11.62 6.90 -6.29
N ILE A 42 12.69 6.70 -7.05
CA ILE A 42 14.03 6.44 -6.50
C ILE A 42 14.50 7.61 -5.63
N VAL A 43 14.35 8.85 -6.10
CA VAL A 43 14.74 10.04 -5.31
C VAL A 43 13.89 10.12 -4.02
N ALA A 44 12.58 9.92 -4.11
CA ALA A 44 11.72 9.88 -2.93
C ALA A 44 12.15 8.80 -1.93
N ILE A 45 12.47 7.59 -2.42
CA ILE A 45 12.94 6.46 -1.62
C ILE A 45 14.24 6.80 -0.89
N LEU A 46 15.20 7.44 -1.55
CA LEU A 46 16.45 7.86 -0.93
C LEU A 46 16.22 8.89 0.19
N LEU A 47 15.30 9.84 -0.02
CA LEU A 47 14.91 10.79 1.04
C LEU A 47 14.25 10.07 2.21
N ILE A 48 13.31 9.15 1.95
CA ILE A 48 12.64 8.35 2.97
C ILE A 48 13.67 7.55 3.79
N TYR A 49 14.61 6.90 3.12
CA TYR A 49 15.70 6.15 3.75
C TYR A 49 16.55 7.04 4.67
N PHE A 50 16.95 8.20 4.18
CA PHE A 50 17.76 9.15 4.94
C PHE A 50 17.04 9.58 6.24
N PHE A 51 15.80 10.05 6.13
CA PHE A 51 15.04 10.52 7.28
C PHE A 51 14.64 9.36 8.24
N SER A 52 14.36 8.17 7.71
CA SER A 52 14.10 6.99 8.54
C SER A 52 15.31 6.62 9.40
N ASN A 53 16.52 6.67 8.84
CA ASN A 53 17.74 6.42 9.60
C ASN A 53 18.00 7.48 10.67
N LEU A 54 17.70 8.75 10.37
CA LEU A 54 17.88 9.85 11.29
C LEU A 54 17.02 9.71 12.55
N ILE A 55 15.78 9.21 12.38
CA ILE A 55 14.83 9.01 13.49
C ILE A 55 15.07 7.67 14.18
N SER A 56 15.41 6.62 13.46
CA SER A 56 15.51 5.27 14.00
C SER A 56 16.71 5.05 14.90
N ARG A 57 17.86 5.67 14.62
CA ARG A 57 19.10 5.50 15.41
C ARG A 57 18.97 5.95 16.86
N PRO A 58 18.51 7.17 17.17
CA PRO A 58 18.31 7.59 18.57
C PRO A 58 17.25 6.74 19.26
N SER A 59 16.18 6.34 18.55
CA SER A 59 15.14 5.48 19.10
C SER A 59 15.68 4.10 19.47
N GLN A 60 16.50 3.50 18.63
CA GLN A 60 17.13 2.21 18.90
C GLN A 60 18.11 2.30 20.06
N LYS A 61 18.97 3.32 20.06
CA LYS A 61 20.04 3.46 21.07
C LYS A 61 19.51 3.72 22.47
N TYR A 62 18.47 4.54 22.60
CA TYR A 62 17.93 5.02 23.89
C TYR A 62 16.55 4.44 24.22
N GLY A 63 15.97 3.60 23.39
CA GLY A 63 14.64 3.04 23.59
C GLY A 63 13.50 4.08 23.51
N LEU A 64 13.72 5.23 22.84
CA LEU A 64 12.80 6.35 22.86
C LEU A 64 11.64 6.17 21.87
N PRO A 65 10.38 6.29 22.33
CA PRO A 65 9.23 6.36 21.44
C PRO A 65 9.13 7.73 20.77
N PHE A 66 8.39 7.80 19.66
CA PHE A 66 8.16 9.02 18.89
C PHE A 66 7.80 10.27 19.73
N PRO A 67 6.82 10.22 20.68
CA PRO A 67 6.46 11.40 21.46
C PRO A 67 7.60 11.95 22.33
N VAL A 68 8.54 11.11 22.73
CA VAL A 68 9.70 11.52 23.55
C VAL A 68 10.75 12.19 22.68
N ILE A 69 11.00 11.68 21.48
CA ILE A 69 11.93 12.30 20.52
C ILE A 69 11.44 13.70 20.15
N LEU A 70 10.14 13.86 19.93
CA LEU A 70 9.56 15.16 19.59
C LEU A 70 9.80 16.24 20.66
N ARG A 71 9.92 15.87 21.92
CA ARG A 71 10.19 16.85 22.99
C ARG A 71 11.51 17.60 22.80
N ILE A 72 12.47 16.97 22.11
CA ILE A 72 13.77 17.58 21.84
C ILE A 72 13.62 18.78 20.89
N SER A 73 12.75 18.65 19.88
CA SER A 73 12.56 19.67 18.85
C SER A 73 11.44 20.66 19.12
N THR A 74 10.34 20.22 19.76
CA THR A 74 9.11 21.02 19.93
C THR A 74 8.76 21.32 21.38
N GLY A 75 9.59 20.88 22.33
CA GLY A 75 9.28 20.96 23.75
C GLY A 75 8.14 20.05 24.19
N VAL A 76 7.83 20.06 25.49
CA VAL A 76 6.82 19.16 26.07
C VAL A 76 5.41 19.46 25.57
N ILE A 77 5.07 20.74 25.44
CA ILE A 77 3.73 21.17 25.02
C ILE A 77 3.53 20.88 23.53
N GLY A 78 4.48 21.27 22.67
CA GLY A 78 4.44 20.98 21.24
C GLY A 78 4.33 19.49 20.93
N ALA A 79 5.10 18.66 21.64
CA ALA A 79 5.05 17.22 21.49
C ALA A 79 3.68 16.60 21.79
N LYS A 80 2.92 17.15 22.75
CA LYS A 80 1.54 16.71 23.04
C LYS A 80 0.61 16.95 21.85
N TYR A 81 0.63 18.14 21.26
CA TYR A 81 -0.23 18.48 20.13
C TYR A 81 0.09 17.65 18.89
N ILE A 82 1.38 17.49 18.55
CA ILE A 82 1.79 16.70 17.40
C ILE A 82 1.46 15.21 17.59
N SER A 83 1.62 14.69 18.82
CA SER A 83 1.25 13.30 19.13
C SER A 83 -0.26 13.08 19.04
N LEU A 84 -1.08 14.06 19.47
CA LEU A 84 -2.53 14.02 19.32
C LEU A 84 -2.92 14.02 17.84
N LEU A 85 -2.36 14.94 17.05
CA LEU A 85 -2.61 15.02 15.61
C LEU A 85 -2.27 13.71 14.90
N ARG A 86 -1.11 13.13 15.23
CA ARG A 86 -0.72 11.82 14.72
C ARG A 86 -1.73 10.74 15.09
N GLY A 87 -2.23 10.75 16.34
CA GLY A 87 -3.26 9.82 16.81
C GLY A 87 -4.55 9.91 15.99
N LEU A 88 -5.01 11.13 15.72
CA LEU A 88 -6.20 11.38 14.89
C LEU A 88 -6.02 10.89 13.45
N VAL A 89 -4.87 11.19 12.82
CA VAL A 89 -4.55 10.69 11.47
C VAL A 89 -4.45 9.16 11.47
N GLY A 90 -3.83 8.57 12.50
CA GLY A 90 -3.75 7.12 12.65
C GLY A 90 -5.12 6.46 12.76
N LEU A 91 -6.03 7.06 13.53
CA LEU A 91 -7.41 6.57 13.68
C LEU A 91 -8.18 6.64 12.35
N PHE A 92 -8.03 7.73 11.61
CA PHE A 92 -8.64 7.89 10.28
C PHE A 92 -8.12 6.82 9.32
N MET A 93 -6.79 6.66 9.21
CA MET A 93 -6.16 5.67 8.34
C MET A 93 -6.53 4.24 8.74
N PHE A 94 -6.66 3.95 10.04
CA PHE A 94 -7.14 2.67 10.53
C PHE A 94 -8.56 2.38 10.03
N GLY A 95 -9.47 3.35 10.12
CA GLY A 95 -10.84 3.23 9.62
C GLY A 95 -10.89 2.94 8.11
N VAL A 96 -10.13 3.68 7.32
CA VAL A 96 -10.04 3.49 5.85
C VAL A 96 -9.51 2.09 5.51
N GLN A 97 -8.43 1.64 6.15
CA GLN A 97 -7.88 0.31 5.91
C GLN A 97 -8.82 -0.80 6.37
N THR A 98 -9.50 -0.62 7.50
CA THR A 98 -10.52 -1.56 7.98
C THR A 98 -11.66 -1.71 6.97
N PHE A 99 -12.10 -0.61 6.37
CA PHE A 99 -13.12 -0.64 5.31
C PHE A 99 -12.65 -1.44 4.09
N PHE A 100 -11.43 -1.23 3.60
CA PHE A 100 -10.90 -2.01 2.47
C PHE A 100 -10.77 -3.51 2.79
N ILE A 101 -10.31 -3.86 4.00
CA ILE A 101 -10.24 -5.27 4.45
C ILE A 101 -11.65 -5.86 4.50
N SER A 102 -12.62 -5.12 5.04
CA SER A 102 -14.00 -5.58 5.13
C SER A 102 -14.62 -5.84 3.75
N LYS A 103 -14.32 -5.00 2.76
CA LYS A 103 -14.72 -5.23 1.35
C LYS A 103 -14.13 -6.51 0.79
N SER A 104 -12.84 -6.78 1.03
CA SER A 104 -12.18 -8.01 0.59
C SER A 104 -12.83 -9.25 1.22
N ILE A 105 -13.11 -9.20 2.53
CA ILE A 105 -13.84 -10.28 3.22
C ILE A 105 -15.26 -10.42 2.66
N GLY A 106 -15.93 -9.30 2.38
CA GLY A 106 -17.27 -9.30 1.77
C GLY A 106 -17.29 -9.97 0.40
N TYR A 107 -16.26 -9.79 -0.43
CA TYR A 107 -16.14 -10.52 -1.69
C TYR A 107 -16.00 -12.03 -1.47
N LEU A 108 -15.15 -12.46 -0.53
CA LEU A 108 -15.00 -13.88 -0.21
C LEU A 108 -16.31 -14.49 0.30
N LEU A 109 -17.04 -13.78 1.14
CA LEU A 109 -18.36 -14.23 1.64
C LEU A 109 -19.38 -14.36 0.50
N ARG A 110 -19.40 -13.40 -0.45
CA ARG A 110 -20.27 -13.49 -1.62
C ARG A 110 -19.96 -14.69 -2.49
N ILE A 111 -18.69 -14.97 -2.74
CA ILE A 111 -18.25 -16.17 -3.48
C ILE A 111 -18.71 -17.42 -2.73
N ALA A 112 -18.50 -17.50 -1.42
CA ALA A 112 -18.95 -18.64 -0.62
C ALA A 112 -20.46 -18.82 -0.65
N PHE A 113 -21.26 -17.75 -0.56
CA PHE A 113 -22.70 -17.82 -0.68
C PHE A 113 -23.16 -18.24 -2.09
N TYR A 114 -22.53 -17.72 -3.12
CA TYR A 114 -22.83 -18.08 -4.50
C TYR A 114 -22.54 -19.56 -4.80
N THR A 115 -21.47 -20.12 -4.25
CA THR A 115 -21.12 -21.54 -4.42
C THR A 115 -22.09 -22.47 -3.67
N THR A 116 -22.71 -22.01 -2.58
CA THR A 116 -23.70 -22.81 -1.85
C THR A 116 -25.09 -22.73 -2.47
N ASP A 117 -25.55 -21.55 -2.82
CA ASP A 117 -26.83 -21.31 -3.49
C ASP A 117 -26.79 -19.98 -4.27
N PRO A 118 -26.75 -20.03 -5.62
CA PRO A 118 -26.73 -18.83 -6.46
C PRO A 118 -27.91 -17.88 -6.25
N THR A 119 -29.05 -18.39 -5.78
CA THR A 119 -30.25 -17.59 -5.56
C THR A 119 -30.24 -16.80 -4.24
N LEU A 120 -29.35 -17.14 -3.29
CA LEU A 120 -29.26 -16.48 -1.98
C LEU A 120 -29.00 -14.98 -2.10
N LEU A 121 -28.07 -14.57 -2.99
CA LEU A 121 -27.69 -13.17 -3.15
C LEU A 121 -28.80 -12.29 -3.75
N ASN A 122 -29.79 -12.90 -4.40
CA ASN A 122 -30.94 -12.21 -5.00
C ASN A 122 -32.12 -12.04 -4.02
N LYS A 123 -32.04 -12.59 -2.80
CA LYS A 123 -33.05 -12.39 -1.80
C LYS A 123 -33.12 -10.94 -1.32
N GLU A 124 -34.31 -10.41 -1.12
CA GLU A 124 -34.58 -9.02 -0.72
C GLU A 124 -33.74 -8.58 0.50
N VAL A 125 -33.53 -9.48 1.47
CA VAL A 125 -32.73 -9.21 2.67
C VAL A 125 -31.29 -8.82 2.36
N PHE A 126 -30.68 -9.40 1.31
CA PHE A 126 -29.32 -9.07 0.90
C PHE A 126 -29.24 -7.80 0.04
N LEU A 127 -30.37 -7.35 -0.50
CA LEU A 127 -30.50 -6.13 -1.29
C LEU A 127 -30.77 -4.88 -0.43
N LEU A 128 -31.02 -5.04 0.87
CA LEU A 128 -31.23 -3.91 1.78
C LEU A 128 -29.94 -3.10 1.93
N PHE A 129 -30.03 -1.81 1.60
CA PHE A 129 -28.93 -0.86 1.76
C PHE A 129 -29.18 0.05 2.97
N PHE A 130 -28.20 0.07 3.89
CA PHE A 130 -28.17 1.02 5.00
C PHE A 130 -26.83 1.74 5.01
N MET A 131 -26.85 3.07 5.00
CA MET A 131 -25.64 3.93 4.91
C MET A 131 -24.68 3.56 3.75
N GLY A 132 -25.24 3.16 2.60
CA GLY A 132 -24.44 2.82 1.41
C GLY A 132 -23.81 1.42 1.41
N MET A 133 -24.14 0.59 2.40
CA MET A 133 -23.64 -0.79 2.52
C MET A 133 -24.81 -1.77 2.62
N ASN A 134 -24.64 -2.96 2.01
CA ASN A 134 -25.61 -4.04 2.14
C ASN A 134 -25.32 -4.90 3.39
N LEU A 135 -26.21 -5.84 3.69
CA LEU A 135 -26.10 -6.69 4.86
C LEU A 135 -24.80 -7.50 4.91
N VAL A 136 -24.32 -7.99 3.77
CA VAL A 136 -23.04 -8.73 3.68
C VAL A 136 -21.86 -7.81 4.00
N ASP A 137 -21.89 -6.57 3.53
CA ASP A 137 -20.84 -5.58 3.82
C ASP A 137 -20.80 -5.22 5.31
N TRP A 138 -21.97 -5.06 5.96
CA TRP A 138 -22.05 -4.83 7.40
C TRP A 138 -21.52 -6.01 8.21
N PHE A 139 -21.90 -7.22 7.83
CA PHE A 139 -21.41 -8.42 8.49
C PHE A 139 -19.89 -8.56 8.34
N SER A 140 -19.36 -8.33 7.14
CA SER A 140 -17.91 -8.37 6.88
C SER A 140 -17.16 -7.29 7.66
N LEU A 141 -17.75 -6.10 7.84
CA LEU A 141 -17.16 -5.02 8.65
C LEU A 141 -17.07 -5.42 10.12
N LEU A 142 -18.18 -5.93 10.68
CA LEU A 142 -18.20 -6.39 12.07
C LEU A 142 -17.24 -7.54 12.31
N LEU A 143 -17.17 -8.50 11.38
CA LEU A 143 -16.22 -9.61 11.44
C LEU A 143 -14.77 -9.11 11.41
N THR A 144 -14.47 -8.14 10.55
CA THR A 144 -13.14 -7.52 10.46
C THR A 144 -12.76 -6.84 11.78
N LEU A 145 -13.64 -6.03 12.34
CA LEU A 145 -13.43 -5.37 13.63
C LEU A 145 -13.22 -6.38 14.77
N PHE A 146 -13.99 -7.46 14.79
CA PHE A 146 -13.83 -8.52 15.78
C PHE A 146 -12.47 -9.22 15.68
N ILE A 147 -12.02 -9.54 14.47
CA ILE A 147 -10.69 -10.12 14.23
C ILE A 147 -9.60 -9.15 14.69
N GLN A 148 -9.70 -7.88 14.32
CA GLN A 148 -8.72 -6.84 14.72
C GLN A 148 -8.67 -6.67 16.25
N TYR A 149 -9.82 -6.71 16.93
CA TYR A 149 -9.89 -6.67 18.39
C TYR A 149 -9.17 -7.85 19.04
N ILE A 150 -9.36 -9.07 18.54
CA ILE A 150 -8.65 -10.27 19.03
C ILE A 150 -7.13 -10.09 18.89
N PHE A 151 -6.64 -9.61 17.72
CA PHE A 151 -5.21 -9.36 17.51
C PHE A 151 -4.69 -8.28 18.46
N PHE A 152 -5.43 -7.21 18.67
CA PHE A 152 -5.06 -6.16 19.62
C PHE A 152 -4.89 -6.69 21.05
N CYS A 153 -5.83 -7.52 21.51
CA CYS A 153 -5.78 -8.11 22.86
C CYS A 153 -4.62 -9.10 23.06
N ARG A 154 -4.13 -9.74 21.99
CA ARG A 154 -3.07 -10.75 22.09
C ARG A 154 -1.65 -10.22 22.18
N GLY A 155 -1.46 -8.91 21.96
CA GLY A 155 -0.21 -8.21 22.21
C GLY A 155 0.85 -8.34 21.11
N PRO A 156 2.06 -7.75 21.33
CA PRO A 156 3.04 -7.49 20.27
C PRO A 156 3.70 -8.73 19.67
N ASN A 157 3.82 -9.83 20.40
CA ASN A 157 4.49 -11.04 19.90
C ASN A 157 3.67 -11.74 18.82
N ILE A 158 2.37 -11.83 18.98
CA ILE A 158 1.46 -12.41 17.99
C ILE A 158 1.34 -11.49 16.78
N ASN A 159 1.27 -10.19 17.02
CA ASN A 159 1.27 -9.20 15.95
C ASN A 159 2.54 -9.30 15.08
N LYS A 160 3.71 -9.54 15.68
CA LYS A 160 4.96 -9.77 14.94
C LYS A 160 4.88 -10.98 14.00
N SER A 161 4.35 -12.11 14.48
CA SER A 161 4.17 -13.31 13.65
C SER A 161 3.16 -13.10 12.54
N PHE A 162 2.07 -12.40 12.84
CA PHE A 162 1.06 -12.03 11.85
C PHE A 162 1.61 -11.09 10.77
N ILE A 163 2.44 -10.10 11.13
CA ILE A 163 3.10 -9.19 10.18
C ILE A 163 3.98 -9.98 9.20
N LYS A 164 4.74 -10.99 9.67
CA LYS A 164 5.55 -11.85 8.79
C LYS A 164 4.70 -12.67 7.83
N PHE A 165 3.66 -13.29 8.37
CA PHE A 165 2.73 -14.08 7.57
C PHE A 165 2.04 -13.22 6.50
N SER A 166 1.54 -12.07 6.88
CA SER A 166 0.90 -11.10 5.98
C SER A 166 1.86 -10.63 4.88
N ALA A 167 3.11 -10.28 5.21
CA ALA A 167 4.10 -9.86 4.24
C ALA A 167 4.36 -10.94 3.18
N PHE A 168 4.46 -12.20 3.59
CA PHE A 168 4.63 -13.33 2.66
C PHE A 168 3.44 -13.44 1.69
N PHE A 169 2.21 -13.41 2.20
CA PHE A 169 1.01 -13.55 1.37
C PHE A 169 0.79 -12.37 0.43
N VAL A 170 1.12 -11.15 0.87
CA VAL A 170 1.04 -9.96 0.00
C VAL A 170 1.99 -10.09 -1.18
N TYR A 171 3.26 -10.44 -0.94
CA TYR A 171 4.21 -10.64 -2.05
C TYR A 171 3.84 -11.82 -2.94
N PHE A 172 3.40 -12.92 -2.35
CA PHE A 172 2.93 -14.07 -3.11
C PHE A 172 1.74 -13.71 -4.01
N GLY A 173 0.74 -13.01 -3.47
CA GLY A 173 -0.43 -12.56 -4.23
C GLY A 173 -0.08 -11.60 -5.35
N LEU A 174 0.77 -10.59 -5.09
CA LEU A 174 1.20 -9.61 -6.09
C LEU A 174 2.03 -10.26 -7.21
N THR A 175 2.95 -11.17 -6.87
CA THR A 175 3.73 -11.91 -7.87
C THR A 175 2.85 -12.81 -8.73
N LEU A 176 1.94 -13.55 -8.11
CA LEU A 176 1.02 -14.42 -8.84
C LEU A 176 0.13 -13.61 -9.78
N PHE A 177 -0.43 -12.51 -9.31
CA PHE A 177 -1.27 -11.63 -10.13
C PHE A 177 -0.49 -10.99 -11.29
N SER A 178 0.74 -10.55 -11.02
CA SER A 178 1.61 -10.03 -12.09
C SER A 178 1.97 -11.08 -13.13
N ILE A 179 2.22 -12.33 -12.71
CA ILE A 179 2.50 -13.43 -13.63
C ILE A 179 1.29 -13.72 -14.53
N ILE A 180 0.08 -13.74 -13.98
CA ILE A 180 -1.14 -13.95 -14.75
C ILE A 180 -1.28 -12.88 -15.83
N ILE A 181 -1.17 -11.59 -15.45
CA ILE A 181 -1.26 -10.48 -16.40
C ILE A 181 -0.21 -10.58 -17.50
N ILE A 182 1.04 -10.89 -17.14
CA ILE A 182 2.14 -11.02 -18.13
C ILE A 182 1.89 -12.21 -19.05
N SER A 183 1.44 -13.35 -18.55
CA SER A 183 1.23 -14.57 -19.35
C SER A 183 0.13 -14.39 -20.40
N GLU A 184 -0.94 -13.68 -20.06
CA GLU A 184 -2.07 -13.44 -20.95
C GLU A 184 -1.75 -12.43 -22.08
N ASN A 185 -0.87 -11.45 -21.81
CA ASN A 185 -0.65 -10.32 -22.72
C ASN A 185 0.82 -10.00 -22.98
N TYR A 186 1.69 -10.99 -23.01
CA TYR A 186 3.14 -10.81 -23.13
C TYR A 186 3.56 -9.93 -24.33
N PHE A 187 3.00 -10.15 -25.50
CA PHE A 187 3.36 -9.40 -26.73
C PHE A 187 2.94 -7.92 -26.62
N SER A 188 1.71 -7.68 -26.23
CA SER A 188 1.16 -6.31 -26.11
C SER A 188 1.87 -5.53 -25.01
N LEU A 189 2.15 -6.17 -23.87
CA LEU A 189 2.94 -5.57 -22.78
C LEU A 189 4.35 -5.23 -23.23
N LYS A 190 5.03 -6.11 -23.95
CA LYS A 190 6.38 -5.86 -24.43
C LYS A 190 6.43 -4.69 -25.43
N GLN A 191 5.45 -4.55 -26.28
CA GLN A 191 5.36 -3.44 -27.23
C GLN A 191 5.10 -2.11 -26.49
N ASN A 192 4.11 -2.07 -25.62
CA ASN A 192 3.78 -0.86 -24.84
C ASN A 192 4.91 -0.47 -23.87
N LEU A 193 5.55 -1.42 -23.18
CA LEU A 193 6.71 -1.13 -22.35
C LEU A 193 7.86 -0.55 -23.18
N ARG A 194 8.04 -0.98 -24.42
CA ARG A 194 9.07 -0.46 -25.30
C ARG A 194 8.79 0.99 -25.71
N GLU A 195 7.55 1.34 -25.99
CA GLU A 195 7.10 2.71 -26.27
C GLU A 195 7.21 3.62 -25.03
N ILE A 196 6.92 3.08 -23.86
CA ILE A 196 7.00 3.82 -22.59
C ILE A 196 8.45 4.05 -22.14
N ILE A 197 9.39 3.18 -22.52
CA ILE A 197 10.83 3.29 -22.18
C ILE A 197 11.58 4.16 -23.20
N ILE A 198 10.93 4.67 -24.25
CA ILE A 198 11.60 5.57 -25.19
C ILE A 198 12.07 6.83 -24.43
N LEU A 199 13.40 6.97 -24.35
CA LEU A 199 14.11 8.01 -23.59
C LEU A 199 14.02 9.40 -24.25
N GLU A 200 13.21 9.57 -25.29
CA GLU A 200 13.06 10.85 -25.98
C GLU A 200 12.26 11.83 -25.10
N ASN A 201 12.89 12.96 -24.81
CA ASN A 201 12.30 14.11 -24.08
C ASN A 201 12.09 13.98 -22.54
N ILE A 202 12.81 13.10 -21.86
CA ILE A 202 12.67 12.93 -20.40
C ILE A 202 13.13 14.19 -19.63
N PHE A 203 14.16 14.87 -20.10
CA PHE A 203 14.75 16.05 -19.44
C PHE A 203 14.36 17.37 -20.11
N THR A 204 13.08 17.57 -20.37
CA THR A 204 12.56 18.86 -20.78
C THR A 204 12.24 19.73 -19.57
N LYS A 205 12.22 21.06 -19.75
CA LYS A 205 11.77 21.97 -18.68
C LYS A 205 10.36 21.65 -18.18
N GLN A 206 9.52 21.04 -19.02
CA GLN A 206 8.16 20.63 -18.69
C GLN A 206 8.12 19.40 -17.78
N SER A 207 9.14 18.56 -17.76
CA SER A 207 9.20 17.35 -16.91
C SER A 207 9.65 17.64 -15.48
N ILE A 208 10.23 18.80 -15.19
CA ILE A 208 10.72 19.17 -13.85
C ILE A 208 9.57 19.26 -12.84
N TYR A 209 8.49 19.92 -13.21
CA TYR A 209 7.35 20.08 -12.31
C TYR A 209 6.71 18.72 -11.93
N PRO A 210 6.34 17.85 -12.88
CA PRO A 210 5.88 16.50 -12.57
C PRO A 210 6.88 15.70 -11.72
N PHE A 211 8.17 15.77 -12.03
CA PHE A 211 9.21 15.07 -11.26
C PHE A 211 9.20 15.47 -9.78
N ILE A 212 9.19 16.78 -9.50
CA ILE A 212 9.16 17.30 -8.12
C ILE A 212 7.84 16.91 -7.44
N THR A 213 6.73 17.03 -8.13
CA THR A 213 5.40 16.71 -7.59
C THR A 213 5.28 15.24 -7.22
N ILE A 214 5.70 14.32 -8.10
CA ILE A 214 5.68 12.88 -7.84
C ILE A 214 6.60 12.54 -6.66
N THR A 215 7.84 13.05 -6.67
CA THR A 215 8.78 12.85 -5.58
C THR A 215 8.21 13.35 -4.25
N GLY A 216 7.65 14.55 -4.24
CA GLY A 216 7.04 15.17 -3.06
C GLY A 216 5.82 14.39 -2.55
N THR A 217 4.96 13.92 -3.43
CA THR A 217 3.77 13.16 -3.08
C THR A 217 4.12 11.81 -2.45
N ILE A 218 5.07 11.08 -3.04
CA ILE A 218 5.55 9.81 -2.49
C ILE A 218 6.21 10.04 -1.13
N PHE A 219 7.08 11.04 -1.00
CA PHE A 219 7.72 11.38 0.27
C PHE A 219 6.69 11.79 1.33
N ALA A 220 5.70 12.62 0.97
CA ALA A 220 4.63 13.04 1.87
C ALA A 220 3.79 11.86 2.37
N TYR A 221 3.45 10.92 1.49
CA TYR A 221 2.71 9.71 1.87
C TYR A 221 3.44 8.90 2.94
N PHE A 222 4.76 8.70 2.78
CA PHE A 222 5.56 7.95 3.75
C PHE A 222 6.02 8.77 4.96
N SER A 223 5.81 10.09 4.99
CA SER A 223 6.28 10.96 6.08
C SER A 223 5.73 10.54 7.46
N ILE A 224 4.47 10.11 7.53
CA ILE A 224 3.84 9.62 8.76
C ILE A 224 4.54 8.36 9.27
N MET A 225 4.91 7.45 8.36
CA MET A 225 5.65 6.24 8.70
C MET A 225 7.06 6.56 9.17
N ILE A 226 7.75 7.49 8.51
CA ILE A 226 9.08 7.96 8.91
C ILE A 226 9.05 8.50 10.34
N LEU A 227 8.13 9.40 10.63
CA LEU A 227 7.97 9.98 11.97
C LEU A 227 7.67 8.91 13.03
N SER A 228 6.84 7.93 12.68
CA SER A 228 6.44 6.83 13.57
C SER A 228 7.49 5.74 13.72
N PHE A 229 8.52 5.75 12.88
CA PHE A 229 9.47 4.64 12.79
C PHE A 229 10.26 4.41 14.09
N GLY A 230 10.43 5.44 14.89
CA GLY A 230 10.99 5.33 16.23
C GLY A 230 10.26 4.34 17.13
N ASP A 231 8.95 4.19 16.97
CA ASP A 231 8.15 3.26 17.79
C ASP A 231 8.45 1.80 17.46
N PHE A 232 8.92 1.49 16.26
CA PHE A 232 9.34 0.17 15.82
C PHE A 232 10.83 -0.08 16.05
N SER A 233 11.68 0.89 15.70
CA SER A 233 13.14 0.76 15.76
C SER A 233 13.67 0.59 17.18
N ARG A 234 12.98 1.11 18.21
CA ARG A 234 13.35 0.93 19.62
C ARG A 234 13.39 -0.53 20.09
N TYR A 235 12.73 -1.45 19.38
CA TYR A 235 12.75 -2.88 19.70
C TYR A 235 13.88 -3.64 19.00
N VAL A 236 14.62 -2.99 18.12
CA VAL A 236 15.68 -3.62 17.33
C VAL A 236 16.96 -3.76 18.16
N LYS A 237 17.65 -4.91 18.00
CA LYS A 237 18.79 -5.27 18.85
C LYS A 237 19.97 -4.29 18.75
N ASN A 238 20.36 -3.89 17.55
CA ASN A 238 21.57 -3.12 17.28
C ASN A 238 21.41 -2.21 16.05
N ASP A 239 22.26 -1.22 15.95
CA ASP A 239 22.27 -0.23 14.86
C ASP A 239 22.49 -0.89 13.47
N SER A 240 23.31 -1.95 13.39
CA SER A 240 23.51 -2.71 12.15
C SER A 240 22.20 -3.33 11.64
N GLU A 241 21.35 -3.86 12.52
CA GLU A 241 20.05 -4.45 12.17
C GLU A 241 19.07 -3.34 11.73
N VAL A 242 19.13 -2.15 12.34
CA VAL A 242 18.33 -1.00 11.90
C VAL A 242 18.72 -0.56 10.51
N ASN A 243 20.03 -0.41 10.24
CA ASN A 243 20.52 0.01 8.93
C ASN A 243 20.14 -0.99 7.82
N LYS A 244 20.27 -2.29 8.07
CA LYS A 244 19.82 -3.35 7.14
C LYS A 244 18.31 -3.33 6.95
N GLY A 245 17.55 -3.13 8.02
CA GLY A 245 16.09 -3.01 7.98
C GLY A 245 15.64 -1.80 7.17
N ASN A 246 16.29 -0.64 7.34
CA ASN A 246 15.99 0.55 6.56
C ASN A 246 16.46 0.43 5.10
N LEU A 247 17.56 -0.27 4.83
CA LEU A 247 17.96 -0.60 3.46
C LEU A 247 16.92 -1.49 2.78
N SER A 248 16.27 -2.37 3.52
CA SER A 248 15.18 -3.19 2.99
C SER A 248 13.96 -2.39 2.55
N LEU A 249 13.77 -1.16 3.05
CA LEU A 249 12.76 -0.24 2.56
C LEU A 249 12.98 0.12 1.09
N LEU A 250 14.23 0.35 0.67
CA LEU A 250 14.57 0.59 -0.73
C LEU A 250 14.07 -0.55 -1.61
N LEU A 251 14.37 -1.79 -1.20
CA LEU A 251 13.93 -2.98 -1.92
C LEU A 251 12.39 -3.10 -1.97
N ASN A 252 11.72 -2.90 -0.84
CA ASN A 252 10.27 -2.97 -0.76
C ASN A 252 9.59 -1.94 -1.68
N LEU A 253 10.09 -0.71 -1.72
CA LEU A 253 9.54 0.36 -2.56
C LEU A 253 9.82 0.14 -4.04
N LEU A 254 11.01 -0.35 -4.41
CA LEU A 254 11.32 -0.72 -5.79
C LEU A 254 10.41 -1.84 -6.29
N LEU A 255 10.24 -2.90 -5.48
CA LEU A 255 9.31 -3.99 -5.81
C LEU A 255 7.87 -3.49 -5.92
N PHE A 256 7.47 -2.60 -5.02
CA PHE A 256 6.13 -2.00 -5.07
C PHE A 256 5.91 -1.21 -6.36
N SER A 257 6.86 -0.35 -6.74
CA SER A 257 6.79 0.42 -7.98
C SER A 257 6.68 -0.51 -9.19
N PHE A 258 7.46 -1.59 -9.21
CA PHE A 258 7.43 -2.58 -10.26
C PHE A 258 6.07 -3.29 -10.38
N PHE A 259 5.53 -3.79 -9.27
CA PHE A 259 4.21 -4.43 -9.27
C PHE A 259 3.09 -3.47 -9.64
N ALA A 260 3.10 -2.25 -9.09
CA ALA A 260 2.08 -1.25 -9.37
C ALA A 260 1.98 -0.97 -10.88
N ILE A 261 3.12 -0.87 -11.55
CA ILE A 261 3.17 -0.59 -12.98
C ILE A 261 2.68 -1.78 -13.79
N ILE A 262 3.19 -2.98 -13.54
CA ILE A 262 2.76 -4.17 -14.29
C ILE A 262 1.26 -4.38 -14.13
N ILE A 263 0.73 -4.25 -12.93
CA ILE A 263 -0.69 -4.48 -12.67
C ILE A 263 -1.55 -3.41 -13.33
N VAL A 264 -1.17 -2.13 -13.23
CA VAL A 264 -1.99 -1.06 -13.83
C VAL A 264 -1.95 -1.07 -15.34
N LEU A 265 -0.75 -1.07 -15.92
CA LEU A 265 -0.61 -1.10 -17.39
C LEU A 265 -1.13 -2.42 -17.98
N GLY A 266 -0.79 -3.53 -17.36
CA GLY A 266 -1.23 -4.84 -17.82
C GLY A 266 -2.74 -4.96 -17.81
N SER A 267 -3.41 -4.50 -16.73
CA SER A 267 -4.86 -4.54 -16.67
C SER A 267 -5.53 -3.66 -17.72
N GLN A 268 -4.99 -2.48 -18.01
CA GLN A 268 -5.51 -1.62 -19.08
C GLN A 268 -5.45 -2.30 -20.45
N ILE A 269 -4.33 -2.96 -20.75
CA ILE A 269 -4.13 -3.69 -22.02
C ILE A 269 -5.10 -4.88 -22.12
N VAL A 270 -5.26 -5.65 -21.04
CA VAL A 270 -6.22 -6.77 -21.01
C VAL A 270 -7.64 -6.30 -21.28
N PHE A 271 -8.05 -5.20 -20.64
CA PHE A 271 -9.40 -4.67 -20.81
C PHE A 271 -9.64 -4.12 -22.23
N LEU A 272 -8.65 -3.45 -22.81
CA LEU A 272 -8.73 -2.96 -24.19
C LEU A 272 -8.82 -4.13 -25.18
N ASN A 273 -8.03 -5.18 -25.01
CA ASN A 273 -8.06 -6.37 -25.88
C ASN A 273 -9.38 -7.13 -25.80
N ASN A 274 -10.04 -7.12 -24.64
CA ASN A 274 -11.32 -7.78 -24.42
C ASN A 274 -12.54 -6.89 -24.72
N ASN A 275 -12.33 -5.70 -25.31
CA ASN A 275 -13.39 -4.72 -25.63
C ASN A 275 -14.23 -4.30 -24.39
N ILE A 276 -13.64 -4.36 -23.21
CA ILE A 276 -14.30 -3.92 -21.98
C ILE A 276 -14.20 -2.40 -21.94
N GLN A 277 -15.34 -1.73 -22.04
CA GLN A 277 -15.39 -0.29 -21.88
C GLN A 277 -15.04 0.08 -20.43
N ILE A 278 -13.95 0.79 -20.25
CA ILE A 278 -13.51 1.32 -18.96
C ILE A 278 -13.99 2.75 -18.88
N GLU A 279 -15.11 2.97 -18.21
CA GLU A 279 -15.65 4.34 -17.98
C GLU A 279 -14.71 5.19 -17.13
N LYS A 280 -13.91 4.55 -16.27
CA LYS A 280 -12.95 5.20 -15.37
C LYS A 280 -11.70 4.35 -15.25
N VAL A 281 -10.55 5.00 -15.37
CA VAL A 281 -9.28 4.31 -15.19
C VAL A 281 -9.22 3.68 -13.80
N LEU A 282 -8.98 2.36 -13.77
CA LEU A 282 -8.97 1.58 -12.54
C LEU A 282 -7.60 1.72 -11.88
N THR A 283 -7.55 2.43 -10.77
CA THR A 283 -6.32 2.62 -9.99
C THR A 283 -6.25 1.68 -8.78
N ASN A 284 -7.38 1.08 -8.41
CA ASN A 284 -7.48 0.24 -7.22
C ASN A 284 -7.43 -1.24 -7.60
N PRO A 285 -6.52 -2.05 -7.03
CA PRO A 285 -6.40 -3.48 -7.32
C PRO A 285 -7.70 -4.27 -7.11
N THR A 286 -8.51 -3.89 -6.12
CA THR A 286 -9.79 -4.58 -5.85
C THR A 286 -10.80 -4.38 -6.97
N ASP A 287 -10.83 -3.19 -7.57
CA ASP A 287 -11.73 -2.87 -8.68
C ASP A 287 -11.24 -3.55 -9.97
N ILE A 288 -9.92 -3.63 -10.14
CA ILE A 288 -9.30 -4.38 -11.24
C ILE A 288 -9.71 -5.86 -11.17
N ILE A 289 -9.53 -6.51 -10.02
CA ILE A 289 -9.91 -7.93 -9.82
C ILE A 289 -11.41 -8.13 -10.05
N GLY A 290 -12.26 -7.22 -9.58
CA GLY A 290 -13.70 -7.29 -9.78
C GLY A 290 -14.12 -7.27 -11.25
N LYS A 291 -13.36 -6.60 -12.12
CA LYS A 291 -13.61 -6.60 -13.58
C LYS A 291 -13.12 -7.88 -14.26
N PHE A 292 -12.03 -8.48 -13.81
CA PHE A 292 -11.58 -9.77 -14.32
C PHE A 292 -12.59 -10.89 -14.06
N ASN A 293 -13.28 -10.89 -12.90
CA ASN A 293 -14.31 -11.89 -12.59
C ASN A 293 -15.55 -11.83 -13.52
N ASN A 294 -15.78 -10.70 -14.19
CA ASN A 294 -16.88 -10.59 -15.18
C ASN A 294 -16.50 -11.11 -16.57
N THR A 295 -15.25 -11.53 -16.78
CA THR A 295 -14.74 -12.03 -18.06
C THR A 295 -14.56 -13.54 -18.10
N TYR A 296 -14.69 -14.21 -16.97
CA TYR A 296 -14.66 -15.66 -16.80
C TYR A 296 -15.90 -16.11 -16.03
#